data_3566acd86ead87f9ca6e116b0ff7b939
#
_entry.id   3566acd86ead87f9ca6e116b0ff7b939
#
_cell.length_a   1.000
_cell.length_b   1.000
_cell.length_c   1.000
_cell.angle_alpha   90.00
_cell.angle_beta   90.00
_cell.angle_gamma   90.00
#
_symmetry.space_group_name_H-M   'P 1'
#
loop_
_entity.id
_entity.type
_entity.pdbx_description
1 polymer ?
#
loop_
_entity_poly.entity_id
_entity_poly.type
_entity_poly.pdbx_seq_one_letter_code
_entity_poly.pdbx_strand_id
1 'polypeptide(L)' 'EIPAAVLAILGKFPDYKELYIDADGSMYTPQTTPAIRGKAILYKNPYYKS' A
#
# COMPACT_ATOMS: atom_id res chain seq x y z
N GLU A 1 6.87 -2.40 11.53
CA GLU A 1 5.56 -3.03 11.79
C GLU A 1 4.46 -2.29 11.03
N ILE A 2 3.54 -3.04 10.41
CA ILE A 2 2.49 -2.44 9.61
C ILE A 2 1.31 -2.04 10.49
N PRO A 3 0.87 -0.76 10.46
CA PRO A 3 -0.29 -0.33 11.25
C PRO A 3 -1.56 -1.10 10.88
N ALA A 4 -2.46 -1.28 11.85
CA ALA A 4 -3.69 -2.03 11.63
C ALA A 4 -4.54 -1.43 10.50
N ALA A 5 -4.61 -0.10 10.40
CA ALA A 5 -5.37 0.56 9.33
C ALA A 5 -4.81 0.23 7.96
N VAL A 6 -3.48 0.13 7.86
CA VAL A 6 -2.81 -0.23 6.60
C VAL A 6 -3.06 -1.69 6.26
N LEU A 7 -3.01 -2.57 7.25
CA LEU A 7 -3.32 -3.99 7.04
C LEU A 7 -4.72 -4.18 6.48
N ALA A 8 -5.69 -3.41 6.99
CA ALA A 8 -7.07 -3.49 6.50
C ALA A 8 -7.15 -3.12 5.01
N ILE A 9 -6.36 -2.14 4.59
CA ILE A 9 -6.31 -1.74 3.18
C ILE A 9 -5.65 -2.83 2.34
N LEU A 10 -4.49 -3.32 2.79
CA LEU A 10 -3.74 -4.34 2.06
C LEU A 10 -4.54 -5.62 1.87
N GLY A 11 -5.36 -5.99 2.86
CA GLY A 11 -6.19 -7.19 2.79
C GLY A 11 -7.25 -7.14 1.70
N LYS A 12 -7.62 -5.94 1.25
CA LYS A 12 -8.58 -5.78 0.16
C LYS A 12 -7.96 -5.94 -1.22
N PHE A 13 -6.63 -6.00 -1.31
CA PHE A 13 -5.93 -6.05 -2.58
C PHE A 13 -4.88 -7.16 -2.60
N PRO A 14 -5.32 -8.43 -2.49
CA PRO A 14 -4.38 -9.55 -2.41
C PRO A 14 -3.59 -9.80 -3.71
N ASP A 15 -3.99 -9.15 -4.81
CA ASP A 15 -3.29 -9.28 -6.08
C ASP A 15 -2.03 -8.42 -6.15
N TYR A 16 -1.85 -7.51 -5.20
CA TYR A 16 -0.69 -6.61 -5.21
C TYR A 16 0.32 -7.04 -4.16
N LYS A 17 1.55 -7.25 -4.61
CA LYS A 17 2.64 -7.67 -3.73
C LYS A 17 3.02 -6.57 -2.74
N GLU A 18 2.94 -5.33 -3.19
CA GLU A 18 3.26 -4.17 -2.37
C GLU A 18 2.50 -2.95 -2.88
N LEU A 19 2.23 -2.02 -1.99
CA LEU A 19 1.48 -0.81 -2.30
C LEU A 19 2.01 0.35 -1.48
N TYR A 20 1.93 1.56 -2.05
CA TYR A 20 2.19 2.79 -1.31
C TYR A 20 0.89 3.23 -0.65
N ILE A 21 0.95 3.52 0.65
CA ILE A 21 -0.21 3.99 1.39
C ILE A 21 0.20 5.23 2.18
N ASP A 22 -0.59 6.29 2.06
CA ASP A 22 -0.25 7.53 2.70
C ASP A 22 -1.06 7.72 3.99
N ALA A 23 -0.75 8.77 4.74
CA ALA A 23 -1.29 8.96 6.08
C ALA A 23 -2.81 9.14 6.10
N ASP A 24 -3.42 9.59 5.00
CA ASP A 24 -4.86 9.77 4.92
C ASP A 24 -5.59 8.56 4.36
N GLY A 25 -4.88 7.45 4.15
CA GLY A 25 -5.46 6.22 3.65
C GLY A 25 -5.46 6.08 2.14
N SER A 26 -4.88 7.02 1.41
CA SER A 26 -4.78 6.93 -0.05
C SER A 26 -3.79 5.84 -0.43
N MET A 27 -4.14 5.07 -1.46
CA MET A 27 -3.35 3.93 -1.90
C MET A 27 -2.86 4.17 -3.33
N TYR A 28 -1.59 3.82 -3.57
CA TYR A 28 -1.00 3.94 -4.90
C TYR A 28 -0.24 2.68 -5.26
N THR A 29 -0.26 2.32 -6.54
CA THR A 29 0.51 1.17 -7.03
C THR A 29 1.99 1.52 -7.08
N PRO A 30 2.88 0.49 -7.11
CA PRO A 30 4.33 0.75 -7.18
C PRO A 30 4.76 1.53 -8.41
N GLN A 31 3.98 1.49 -9.48
CA GLN A 31 4.29 2.20 -10.73
C GLN A 31 3.94 3.69 -10.68
N THR A 32 3.23 4.13 -9.65
CA THR A 32 2.86 5.54 -9.52
C THR A 32 4.10 6.40 -9.36
N THR A 33 4.17 7.53 -10.08
CA THR A 33 5.33 8.41 -10.01
C THR A 33 5.44 9.07 -8.64
N PRO A 34 6.66 9.41 -8.18
CA PRO A 34 6.83 10.07 -6.88
C PRO A 34 6.05 11.36 -6.73
N ALA A 35 5.84 12.11 -7.81
CA ALA A 35 5.11 13.37 -7.77
C ALA A 35 3.65 13.14 -7.36
N ILE A 36 3.06 12.01 -7.75
CA ILE A 36 1.67 11.69 -7.45
C ILE A 36 1.53 11.05 -6.08
N ARG A 37 2.41 10.09 -5.74
CA ARG A 37 2.30 9.38 -4.46
C ARG A 37 2.80 10.20 -3.26
N GLY A 38 3.55 11.25 -3.51
CA GLY A 38 4.01 12.17 -2.46
C GLY A 38 4.72 11.46 -1.33
N LYS A 39 4.18 11.59 -0.11
CA LYS A 39 4.79 11.02 1.10
C LYS A 39 4.29 9.64 1.45
N ALA A 40 3.59 8.97 0.55
CA ALA A 40 3.10 7.62 0.80
C ALA A 40 4.27 6.67 1.08
N ILE A 41 4.05 5.72 1.97
CA ILE A 41 5.07 4.76 2.39
C ILE A 41 4.80 3.43 1.69
N LEU A 42 5.88 2.79 1.21
CA LEU A 42 5.78 1.49 0.58
C LEU A 42 5.64 0.41 1.65
N TYR A 43 4.58 -0.38 1.55
CA TYR A 43 4.35 -1.51 2.45
C TYR A 43 4.28 -2.79 1.63
N LYS A 44 4.93 -3.84 2.12
CA LYS A 44 4.80 -5.17 1.54
C LYS A 44 3.49 -5.77 2.03
N ASN A 45 2.73 -6.38 1.12
CA ASN A 45 1.41 -6.90 1.44
C ASN A 45 1.50 -8.34 1.95
N PRO A 46 1.24 -8.58 3.26
CA PRO A 46 1.28 -9.94 3.80
C PRO A 46 0.15 -10.82 3.29
N TYR A 47 -0.88 -10.22 2.70
CA TYR A 47 -2.00 -10.97 2.14
C TYR A 47 -1.83 -11.28 0.65
N TYR A 48 -0.68 -10.93 0.09
CA TYR A 48 -0.42 -11.18 -1.34
C TYR A 48 -0.46 -12.68 -1.65
N LYS A 49 -1.17 -13.02 -2.71
CA LYS A 49 -1.24 -14.40 -3.20
C LYS A 49 -0.65 -14.45 -4.59
N SER A 50 0.41 -15.24 -4.74
CA SER A 50 1.09 -15.44 -6.02
C SER A 50 0.35 -16.42 -6.92
#